data_85a667c7427a20946510a68aa99a4013
#
_entry.id   85a667c7427a20946510a68aa99a4013
#
_cell.length_a   1.000
_cell.length_b   1.000
_cell.length_c   1.000
_cell.angle_alpha   90.00
_cell.angle_beta   90.00
_cell.angle_gamma   90.00
#
_symmetry.space_group_name_H-M   'P 1'
#
loop_
_entity.id
_entity.type
_entity.pdbx_description
1 polymer ?
#
loop_
_entity_poly.entity_id
_entity_poly.type
_entity_poly.pdbx_seq_one_letter_code
_entity_poly.pdbx_strand_id
1 'polypeptide(L)'
;MKIIKVISEKIKEELKDAEAYIDRAMEWKKDEPEAADEFAELSAEEMGHVDKLHTEVTQLISRYRQTKGEPPAGMMAIYDYLHEQQIENAMRVKVKQKMYEEAA
;
A
#
# COMPACT_ATOMS: atom_id res chain seq x y z
N MET A 1 13.21 -7.03 -13.70
CA MET A 1 13.45 -7.88 -12.52
C MET A 1 12.15 -8.51 -12.03
N LYS A 2 12.16 -9.82 -12.06
CA LYS A 2 10.99 -10.62 -11.69
C LYS A 2 10.51 -10.37 -10.26
N ILE A 3 11.45 -10.20 -9.33
CA ILE A 3 11.12 -9.96 -7.92
C ILE A 3 10.35 -8.63 -7.71
N ILE A 4 10.68 -7.60 -8.48
CA ILE A 4 9.97 -6.31 -8.38
C ILE A 4 8.50 -6.48 -8.77
N LYS A 5 8.23 -7.28 -9.80
CA LYS A 5 6.84 -7.58 -10.20
C LYS A 5 6.09 -8.29 -9.07
N VAL A 6 6.72 -9.28 -8.46
CA VAL A 6 6.13 -10.04 -7.33
C VAL A 6 5.81 -9.09 -6.17
N ILE A 7 6.74 -8.23 -5.80
CA ILE A 7 6.54 -7.29 -4.69
C ILE A 7 5.45 -6.26 -5.04
N SER A 8 5.44 -5.75 -6.29
CA SER A 8 4.41 -4.80 -6.73
C SER A 8 3.02 -5.39 -6.69
N GLU A 9 2.87 -6.66 -7.06
CA GLU A 9 1.60 -7.39 -6.94
C GLU A 9 1.18 -7.51 -5.47
N LYS A 10 2.13 -7.79 -4.59
CA LYS A 10 1.86 -7.87 -3.15
C LYS A 10 1.44 -6.54 -2.57
N ILE A 11 2.09 -5.44 -2.98
CA ILE A 11 1.67 -4.09 -2.55
C ILE A 11 0.22 -3.83 -2.95
N LYS A 12 -0.16 -4.20 -4.16
CA LYS A 12 -1.54 -4.05 -4.63
C LYS A 12 -2.53 -4.80 -3.75
N GLU A 13 -2.20 -6.04 -3.37
CA GLU A 13 -3.02 -6.85 -2.46
C GLU A 13 -3.15 -6.22 -1.08
N GLU A 14 -2.03 -5.74 -0.50
CA GLU A 14 -2.03 -5.11 0.81
C GLU A 14 -2.84 -3.81 0.82
N LEU A 15 -2.77 -3.02 -0.23
CA LEU A 15 -3.58 -1.80 -0.37
C LEU A 15 -5.07 -2.12 -0.47
N LYS A 16 -5.42 -3.16 -1.19
CA LYS A 16 -6.81 -3.63 -1.29
C LYS A 16 -7.32 -4.07 0.08
N ASP A 17 -6.51 -4.81 0.83
CA ASP A 17 -6.87 -5.27 2.16
C ASP A 17 -6.99 -4.09 3.14
N ALA A 18 -6.06 -3.13 3.07
CA ALA A 18 -6.12 -1.93 3.90
C ALA A 18 -7.41 -1.15 3.67
N GLU A 19 -7.83 -1.00 2.42
CA GLU A 19 -9.08 -0.31 2.08
C GLU A 19 -10.29 -1.09 2.58
N ALA A 20 -10.31 -2.41 2.39
CA ALA A 20 -11.40 -3.24 2.88
C ALA A 20 -11.56 -3.14 4.40
N TYR A 21 -10.46 -3.15 5.14
CA TYR A 21 -10.50 -3.02 6.59
C TYR A 21 -11.04 -1.65 7.03
N ILE A 22 -10.57 -0.56 6.41
CA ILE A 22 -11.06 0.76 6.82
C ILE A 22 -12.52 0.98 6.44
N ASP A 23 -12.97 0.39 5.34
CA ASP A 23 -14.38 0.43 4.96
C ASP A 23 -15.25 -0.30 6.00
N ARG A 24 -14.80 -1.45 6.50
CA ARG A 24 -15.49 -2.17 7.58
C ARG A 24 -15.49 -1.36 8.87
N ALA A 25 -14.38 -0.72 9.20
CA ALA A 25 -14.30 0.13 10.37
C ALA A 25 -15.34 1.26 10.33
N MET A 26 -15.44 1.93 9.19
CA MET A 26 -16.42 3.00 8.99
C MET A 26 -17.84 2.50 9.07
N GLU A 27 -18.12 1.33 8.50
CA GLU A 27 -19.45 0.70 8.50
C GLU A 27 -19.94 0.37 9.91
N TRP A 28 -19.02 -0.09 10.78
CA TRP A 28 -19.39 -0.61 12.10
C TRP A 28 -19.12 0.33 13.26
N LYS A 29 -18.57 1.53 13.00
CA LYS A 29 -18.16 2.46 14.06
C LYS A 29 -19.27 2.79 15.05
N LYS A 30 -20.49 2.96 14.57
CA LYS A 30 -21.62 3.33 15.40
C LYS A 30 -22.14 2.16 16.23
N ASP A 31 -22.33 1.00 15.60
CA ASP A 31 -23.01 -0.13 16.24
C ASP A 31 -22.04 -1.04 17.02
N GLU A 32 -20.81 -1.18 16.54
CA GLU A 32 -19.79 -2.04 17.16
C GLU A 32 -18.44 -1.32 17.18
N PRO A 33 -18.27 -0.31 18.05
CA PRO A 33 -17.08 0.54 18.02
C PRO A 33 -15.77 -0.20 18.32
N GLU A 34 -15.78 -1.20 19.21
CA GLU A 34 -14.56 -1.97 19.51
C GLU A 34 -14.10 -2.79 18.31
N ALA A 35 -15.03 -3.47 17.65
CA ALA A 35 -14.72 -4.22 16.42
C ALA A 35 -14.28 -3.28 15.31
N ALA A 36 -14.91 -2.11 15.18
CA ALA A 36 -14.52 -1.11 14.21
C ALA A 36 -13.09 -0.63 14.43
N ASP A 37 -12.70 -0.37 15.68
CA ASP A 37 -11.32 0.03 16.01
C ASP A 37 -10.32 -1.05 15.64
N GLU A 38 -10.65 -2.33 15.84
CA GLU A 38 -9.80 -3.45 15.41
C GLU A 38 -9.61 -3.44 13.89
N PHE A 39 -10.68 -3.23 13.12
CA PHE A 39 -10.56 -3.10 11.67
C PHE A 39 -9.68 -1.92 11.27
N ALA A 40 -9.81 -0.78 11.96
CA ALA A 40 -8.97 0.38 11.70
C ALA A 40 -7.49 0.10 11.98
N GLU A 41 -7.18 -0.63 13.05
CA GLU A 41 -5.82 -1.07 13.35
C GLU A 41 -5.26 -2.01 12.27
N LEU A 42 -6.07 -2.97 11.82
CA LEU A 42 -5.68 -3.87 10.74
C LEU A 42 -5.38 -3.09 9.44
N SER A 43 -6.19 -2.08 9.15
CA SER A 43 -5.93 -1.21 8.00
C SER A 43 -4.57 -0.51 8.12
N ALA A 44 -4.25 0.03 9.29
CA ALA A 44 -2.96 0.69 9.54
C ALA A 44 -1.79 -0.29 9.44
N GLU A 45 -1.94 -1.50 9.93
CA GLU A 45 -0.92 -2.56 9.82
C GLU A 45 -0.64 -2.91 8.35
N GLU A 46 -1.68 -3.03 7.53
CA GLU A 46 -1.52 -3.28 6.09
C GLU A 46 -0.75 -2.14 5.41
N MET A 47 -1.00 -0.89 5.79
CA MET A 47 -0.24 0.25 5.27
C MET A 47 1.22 0.21 5.70
N GLY A 48 1.51 -0.30 6.90
CA GLY A 48 2.88 -0.55 7.35
C GLY A 48 3.58 -1.59 6.48
N HIS A 49 2.88 -2.64 6.07
CA HIS A 49 3.40 -3.66 5.13
C HIS A 49 3.70 -3.02 3.76
N VAL A 50 2.82 -2.16 3.27
CA VAL A 50 3.03 -1.44 2.01
C VAL A 50 4.31 -0.63 2.06
N ASP A 51 4.55 0.10 3.15
CA ASP A 51 5.76 0.91 3.31
C ASP A 51 7.03 0.05 3.29
N LYS A 52 7.02 -1.10 3.97
CA LYS A 52 8.15 -2.03 3.97
C LYS A 52 8.41 -2.59 2.58
N LEU A 53 7.36 -3.01 1.89
CA LEU A 53 7.48 -3.57 0.54
C LEU A 53 7.98 -2.52 -0.46
N HIS A 54 7.50 -1.29 -0.36
CA HIS A 54 7.93 -0.19 -1.21
C HIS A 54 9.42 0.13 -0.97
N THR A 55 9.87 0.16 0.28
CA THR A 55 11.27 0.34 0.63
C THR A 55 12.14 -0.74 -0.01
N GLU A 56 11.68 -2.00 0.03
CA GLU A 56 12.42 -3.11 -0.57
C GLU A 56 12.55 -2.96 -2.09
N VAL A 57 11.49 -2.53 -2.78
CA VAL A 57 11.55 -2.27 -4.22
C VAL A 57 12.56 -1.17 -4.54
N THR A 58 12.55 -0.09 -3.77
CA THR A 58 13.49 1.02 -3.95
C THR A 58 14.94 0.55 -3.79
N GLN A 59 15.21 -0.28 -2.78
CA GLN A 59 16.54 -0.84 -2.54
C GLN A 59 16.95 -1.79 -3.66
N LEU A 60 16.06 -2.62 -4.17
CA LEU A 60 16.34 -3.53 -5.28
C LEU A 60 16.72 -2.77 -6.54
N ILE A 61 16.02 -1.70 -6.87
CA ILE A 61 16.34 -0.86 -8.03
C ILE A 61 17.70 -0.19 -7.84
N SER A 62 17.97 0.34 -6.65
CA SER A 62 19.25 0.97 -6.34
C SER A 62 20.43 0.00 -6.50
N ARG A 63 20.30 -1.21 -5.97
CA ARG A 63 21.34 -2.26 -6.10
C ARG A 63 21.56 -2.66 -7.56
N TYR A 64 20.47 -2.77 -8.32
CA TYR A 64 20.57 -3.09 -9.74
C TYR A 64 21.39 -2.03 -10.48
N ARG A 65 21.10 -0.74 -10.22
CA ARG A 65 21.84 0.37 -10.83
C ARG A 65 23.33 0.35 -10.48
N GLN A 66 23.66 -0.01 -9.25
CA GLN A 66 25.05 -0.07 -8.79
C GLN A 66 25.83 -1.23 -9.43
N THR A 67 25.17 -2.34 -9.71
CA THR A 67 25.84 -3.57 -10.18
C THR A 67 25.73 -3.82 -11.67
N LYS A 68 24.62 -3.38 -12.30
CA LYS A 68 24.30 -3.71 -13.71
C LYS A 68 24.00 -2.48 -14.57
N GLY A 69 24.00 -1.29 -13.97
CA GLY A 69 23.66 -0.05 -14.66
C GLY A 69 22.17 0.21 -14.68
N GLU A 70 21.71 1.09 -15.57
CA GLU A 70 20.32 1.45 -15.63
C GLU A 70 19.42 0.27 -16.04
N PRO A 71 18.29 0.06 -15.35
CA PRO A 71 17.29 -0.93 -15.78
C PRO A 71 16.77 -0.62 -17.18
N PRO A 72 16.28 -1.64 -17.92
CA PRO A 72 15.66 -1.40 -19.21
C PRO A 72 14.53 -0.38 -19.13
N ALA A 73 14.46 0.53 -20.11
CA ALA A 73 13.48 1.62 -20.10
C ALA A 73 12.03 1.12 -20.03
N GLY A 74 11.72 0.03 -20.75
CA GLY A 74 10.38 -0.56 -20.73
C GLY A 74 9.98 -1.08 -19.34
N MET A 75 10.93 -1.66 -18.62
CA MET A 75 10.70 -2.13 -17.26
C MET A 75 10.42 -0.97 -16.31
N MET A 76 11.20 0.10 -16.42
CA MET A 76 10.99 1.28 -15.57
C MET A 76 9.66 1.98 -15.87
N ALA A 77 9.25 2.02 -17.14
CA ALA A 77 7.95 2.60 -17.51
C ALA A 77 6.79 1.84 -16.88
N ILE A 78 6.85 0.51 -16.87
CA ILE A 78 5.82 -0.33 -16.22
C ILE A 78 5.85 -0.11 -14.70
N TYR A 79 7.04 -0.09 -14.11
CA TYR A 79 7.18 0.17 -12.66
C TYR A 79 6.60 1.53 -12.29
N ASP A 80 6.94 2.59 -13.02
CA ASP A 80 6.47 3.94 -12.73
C ASP A 80 4.96 4.04 -12.83
N TYR A 81 4.35 3.38 -13.82
CA TYR A 81 2.90 3.32 -13.97
C TYR A 81 2.24 2.64 -12.76
N LEU A 82 2.74 1.47 -12.36
CA LEU A 82 2.21 0.73 -11.22
C LEU A 82 2.39 1.52 -9.92
N HIS A 83 3.53 2.20 -9.77
CA HIS A 83 3.83 3.00 -8.60
C HIS A 83 2.87 4.20 -8.49
N GLU A 84 2.55 4.87 -9.59
CA GLU A 84 1.55 5.95 -9.58
C GLU A 84 0.18 5.45 -9.13
N GLN A 85 -0.24 4.28 -9.59
CA GLN A 85 -1.49 3.67 -9.14
C GLN A 85 -1.46 3.35 -7.65
N GLN A 86 -0.32 2.85 -7.15
CA GLN A 86 -0.13 2.55 -5.73
C GLN A 86 -0.23 3.82 -4.88
N ILE A 87 0.36 4.93 -5.35
CA ILE A 87 0.28 6.22 -4.65
C ILE A 87 -1.19 6.68 -4.55
N GLU A 88 -1.94 6.62 -5.64
CA GLU A 88 -3.36 6.99 -5.64
C GLU A 88 -4.17 6.13 -4.68
N ASN A 89 -3.96 4.82 -4.70
CA ASN A 89 -4.66 3.89 -3.81
C ASN A 89 -4.28 4.14 -2.35
N ALA A 90 -3.00 4.38 -2.07
CA ALA A 90 -2.52 4.67 -0.72
C ALA A 90 -3.14 5.97 -0.18
N MET A 91 -3.23 7.00 -1.02
CA MET A 91 -3.85 8.27 -0.64
C MET A 91 -5.32 8.08 -0.28
N ARG A 92 -6.06 7.29 -1.08
CA ARG A 92 -7.47 7.00 -0.80
C ARG A 92 -7.64 6.31 0.55
N VAL A 93 -6.79 5.32 0.84
CA VAL A 93 -6.83 4.62 2.13
C VAL A 93 -6.54 5.58 3.28
N LYS A 94 -5.50 6.41 3.15
CA LYS A 94 -5.11 7.37 4.20
C LYS A 94 -6.22 8.39 4.48
N VAL A 95 -6.90 8.87 3.43
CA VAL A 95 -8.04 9.77 3.59
C VAL A 95 -9.15 9.10 4.39
N LYS A 96 -9.48 7.86 4.06
CA LYS A 96 -10.49 7.08 4.79
C LYS A 96 -10.11 6.85 6.24
N GLN A 97 -8.84 6.52 6.51
CA GLN A 97 -8.33 6.35 7.87
C GLN A 97 -8.48 7.64 8.68
N LYS A 98 -8.17 8.77 8.06
CA LYS A 98 -8.33 10.07 8.72
C LYS A 98 -9.79 10.42 8.97
N MET A 99 -10.66 10.15 8.02
CA MET A 99 -12.11 10.32 8.19
C MET A 99 -12.64 9.48 9.36
N TYR A 100 -12.15 8.25 9.48
CA TYR A 100 -12.52 7.38 10.58
C TYR A 100 -12.10 7.97 11.95
N GLU A 101 -10.86 8.46 12.05
CA GLU A 101 -10.35 9.08 13.28
C GLU A 101 -11.14 10.32 13.70
N GLU A 102 -11.58 11.12 12.74
CA GLU A 102 -12.29 12.39 12.98
C GLU A 102 -13.80 12.20 13.18
N ALA A 103 -14.36 11.06 12.83
CA ALA A 103 -15.78 10.80 12.99
C ALA A 103 -16.14 10.63 14.48
N ALA A 104 -17.23 11.22 14.87
CA ALA A 104 -17.74 11.14 16.25
C ALA A 104 -18.29 9.73 16.58
#